data_812e233e584e5f80c0fe1d4d164fe067
#
_entry.id   812e233e584e5f80c0fe1d4d164fe067
#
_cell.length_a   1.000
_cell.length_b   1.000
_cell.length_c   1.000
_cell.angle_alpha   90.00
_cell.angle_beta   90.00
_cell.angle_gamma   90.00
#
_symmetry.space_group_name_H-M   'P 1'
#
loop_
_entity.id
_entity.type
_entity.pdbx_description
1 polymer ?
#
loop_
_entity_poly.entity_id
_entity_poly.type
_entity_poly.pdbx_seq_one_letter_code
_entity_poly.pdbx_strand_id
1 'polypeptide(L)'
;MKNNFEIHDFANSFGVDPSTFSTSLIHEMKALNFKYREPSKQEFENLILEILKKIQSDKQIIGAGEREKVWFDGWNENLEMYRESDFDDESLTPKFVRPGNPIRLNQSYVFPEDDNFELNFIKIYRLWYLEKYFSDVENIYEFGCGTGFNLLAANTLFPEKRLFGSDFVQSSVDLVNEIA
;
A
#
# COMPACT_ATOMS: atom_id res chain seq x y z
N MET A 1 -8.43 20.83 -12.85
CA MET A 1 -7.14 21.48 -12.50
C MET A 1 -6.16 20.35 -12.21
N LYS A 2 -4.90 20.46 -12.64
CA LYS A 2 -3.87 19.48 -12.29
C LYS A 2 -3.26 19.91 -10.96
N ASN A 3 -3.23 19.01 -10.00
CA ASN A 3 -2.73 19.26 -8.66
C ASN A 3 -1.53 18.34 -8.40
N ASN A 4 -0.69 18.73 -7.46
CA ASN A 4 0.40 17.90 -6.97
C ASN A 4 0.24 17.75 -5.45
N PHE A 5 0.41 16.54 -4.95
CA PHE A 5 0.37 16.28 -3.52
C PHE A 5 1.75 16.55 -2.94
N GLU A 6 1.83 17.54 -2.04
CA GLU A 6 3.09 18.08 -1.55
C GLU A 6 3.32 17.72 -0.07
N ILE A 7 4.49 18.11 0.47
CA ILE A 7 4.90 17.74 1.84
C ILE A 7 3.85 18.14 2.89
N HIS A 8 3.23 19.31 2.75
CA HIS A 8 2.20 19.75 3.71
C HIS A 8 0.91 18.92 3.59
N ASP A 9 0.61 18.38 2.40
CA ASP A 9 -0.56 17.50 2.21
C ASP A 9 -0.33 16.15 2.88
N PHE A 10 0.90 15.61 2.81
CA PHE A 10 1.29 14.42 3.58
C PHE A 10 1.18 14.67 5.07
N ALA A 11 1.69 15.79 5.56
CA ALA A 11 1.61 16.15 6.98
C ALA A 11 0.15 16.24 7.47
N ASN A 12 -0.71 16.89 6.69
CA ASN A 12 -2.15 16.94 6.97
C ASN A 12 -2.79 15.55 6.97
N SER A 13 -2.45 14.71 6.00
CA SER A 13 -2.99 13.34 5.89
C SER A 13 -2.55 12.44 7.04
N PHE A 14 -1.32 12.62 7.55
CA PHE A 14 -0.77 11.87 8.67
C PHE A 14 -1.09 12.49 10.03
N GLY A 15 -1.69 13.67 10.07
CA GLY A 15 -2.04 14.37 11.30
C GLY A 15 -0.83 14.84 12.09
N VAL A 16 0.23 15.30 11.42
CA VAL A 16 1.49 15.72 12.03
C VAL A 16 1.96 17.08 11.50
N ASP A 17 2.90 17.69 12.21
CA ASP A 17 3.60 18.88 11.72
C ASP A 17 4.65 18.47 10.66
N PRO A 18 4.79 19.16 9.51
CA PRO A 18 5.79 18.85 8.49
C PRO A 18 7.23 18.82 8.99
N SER A 19 7.56 19.58 10.06
CA SER A 19 8.89 19.59 10.66
C SER A 19 9.28 18.28 11.35
N THR A 20 8.32 17.37 11.56
CA THR A 20 8.58 16.04 12.13
C THR A 20 9.09 15.03 11.11
N PHE A 21 9.04 15.35 9.83
CA PHE A 21 9.55 14.47 8.78
C PHE A 21 11.09 14.47 8.74
N SER A 22 11.67 13.29 8.61
CA SER A 22 13.11 13.16 8.42
C SER A 22 13.55 13.74 7.08
N THR A 23 14.82 14.12 6.98
CA THR A 23 15.40 14.61 5.71
C THR A 23 15.33 13.55 4.62
N SER A 24 15.50 12.27 4.97
CA SER A 24 15.39 11.12 4.07
C SER A 24 13.98 11.00 3.52
N LEU A 25 12.97 11.05 4.38
CA LEU A 25 11.57 10.97 3.98
C LEU A 25 11.15 12.14 3.06
N ILE A 26 11.61 13.36 3.38
CA ILE A 26 11.37 14.53 2.52
C ILE A 26 12.04 14.35 1.15
N HIS A 27 13.22 13.75 1.09
CA HIS A 27 13.88 13.44 -0.17
C HIS A 27 13.06 12.45 -1.01
N GLU A 28 12.57 11.37 -0.41
CA GLU A 28 11.69 10.40 -1.07
C GLU A 28 10.40 11.05 -1.59
N MET A 29 9.73 11.87 -0.78
CA MET A 29 8.53 12.61 -1.20
C MET A 29 8.77 13.48 -2.44
N LYS A 30 9.95 14.10 -2.55
CA LYS A 30 10.31 14.95 -3.69
C LYS A 30 10.76 14.18 -4.93
N ALA A 31 11.29 12.98 -4.75
CA ALA A 31 11.76 12.12 -5.84
C ALA A 31 10.60 11.42 -6.59
N LEU A 32 9.45 11.25 -5.94
CA LEU A 32 8.30 10.52 -6.48
C LEU A 32 7.28 11.46 -7.12
N ASN A 33 6.48 10.91 -8.05
CA ASN A 33 5.44 11.67 -8.74
C ASN A 33 4.09 11.51 -8.01
N PHE A 34 3.53 12.65 -7.56
CA PHE A 34 2.25 12.71 -6.87
C PHE A 34 1.25 13.64 -7.57
N LYS A 35 1.33 13.73 -8.89
CA LYS A 35 0.39 14.52 -9.68
C LYS A 35 -0.93 13.79 -9.83
N TYR A 36 -2.00 14.56 -9.69
CA TYR A 36 -3.36 14.07 -9.86
C TYR A 36 -4.27 15.16 -10.42
N ARG A 37 -5.44 14.76 -10.86
CA ARG A 37 -6.52 15.68 -11.22
C ARG A 37 -7.81 15.32 -10.46
N GLU A 38 -8.64 16.30 -10.25
CA GLU A 38 -9.99 16.08 -9.77
C GLU A 38 -10.88 15.50 -10.89
N PRO A 39 -11.89 14.69 -10.56
CA PRO A 39 -12.88 14.23 -11.52
C PRO A 39 -13.70 15.41 -12.05
N SER A 40 -14.10 15.36 -13.29
CA SER A 40 -15.20 16.18 -13.78
C SER A 40 -16.50 15.78 -13.06
N LYS A 41 -17.51 16.64 -13.12
CA LYS A 41 -18.82 16.34 -12.55
C LYS A 41 -19.38 15.00 -13.04
N GLN A 42 -19.31 14.75 -14.36
CA GLN A 42 -19.80 13.51 -14.96
C GLN A 42 -19.01 12.27 -14.49
N GLU A 43 -17.69 12.36 -14.41
CA GLU A 43 -16.86 11.27 -13.90
C GLU A 43 -17.17 10.96 -12.44
N PHE A 44 -17.36 11.97 -11.61
CA PHE A 44 -17.75 11.80 -10.22
C PHE A 44 -19.13 11.13 -10.08
N GLU A 45 -20.13 11.59 -10.83
CA GLU A 45 -21.47 10.99 -10.82
C GLU A 45 -21.42 9.52 -11.28
N ASN A 46 -20.67 9.21 -12.32
CA ASN A 46 -20.49 7.83 -12.78
C ASN A 46 -19.81 6.95 -11.72
N LEU A 47 -18.76 7.46 -11.08
CA LEU A 47 -18.05 6.75 -9.99
C LEU A 47 -18.98 6.43 -8.82
N ILE A 48 -19.79 7.41 -8.39
CA ILE A 48 -20.76 7.17 -7.31
C ILE A 48 -21.79 6.12 -7.72
N LEU A 49 -22.30 6.16 -8.96
CA LEU A 49 -23.22 5.15 -9.45
C LEU A 49 -22.61 3.75 -9.47
N GLU A 50 -21.35 3.62 -9.86
CA GLU A 50 -20.64 2.34 -9.81
C GLU A 50 -20.48 1.82 -8.39
N ILE A 51 -20.13 2.69 -7.44
CA ILE A 51 -20.01 2.34 -6.02
C ILE A 51 -21.37 1.86 -5.48
N LEU A 52 -22.45 2.59 -5.76
CA LEU A 52 -23.80 2.21 -5.35
C LEU A 52 -24.23 0.86 -5.93
N LYS A 53 -23.94 0.60 -7.21
CA LYS A 53 -24.20 -0.70 -7.83
C LYS A 53 -23.42 -1.83 -7.14
N LYS A 54 -22.16 -1.59 -6.77
CA LYS A 54 -21.36 -2.57 -6.02
C LYS A 54 -21.92 -2.83 -4.63
N ILE A 55 -22.38 -1.80 -3.93
CA ILE A 55 -23.01 -1.94 -2.59
C ILE A 55 -24.34 -2.70 -2.69
N GLN A 56 -25.13 -2.46 -3.73
CA GLN A 56 -26.41 -3.14 -3.95
C GLN A 56 -26.26 -4.57 -4.46
N SER A 57 -25.12 -4.91 -5.06
CA SER A 57 -24.85 -6.29 -5.46
C SER A 57 -24.50 -7.11 -4.22
N ASP A 58 -25.28 -8.13 -3.88
CA ASP A 58 -25.07 -9.06 -2.74
C ASP A 58 -23.72 -9.80 -2.75
N LYS A 59 -22.91 -9.57 -3.78
CA LYS A 59 -21.60 -10.20 -3.98
C LYS A 59 -20.49 -9.66 -3.05
N GLN A 60 -20.76 -8.63 -2.25
CA GLN A 60 -19.77 -8.02 -1.35
C GLN A 60 -20.21 -8.00 0.13
N ILE A 61 -20.88 -9.03 0.59
CA ILE A 61 -21.09 -9.18 2.03
C ILE A 61 -19.73 -9.45 2.66
N ILE A 62 -19.23 -8.44 3.40
CA ILE A 62 -18.04 -8.58 4.22
C ILE A 62 -18.23 -9.75 5.18
N GLY A 63 -17.42 -10.81 5.05
CA GLY A 63 -17.51 -12.01 5.88
C GLY A 63 -18.14 -13.24 5.22
N ALA A 64 -18.52 -13.21 3.95
CA ALA A 64 -18.90 -14.41 3.21
C ALA A 64 -17.74 -15.40 3.10
N GLY A 65 -18.00 -16.70 3.23
CA GLY A 65 -16.98 -17.76 3.22
C GLY A 65 -16.09 -17.84 1.96
N GLU A 66 -16.49 -17.18 0.87
CA GLU A 66 -15.68 -17.05 -0.34
C GLU A 66 -14.48 -16.08 -0.15
N ARG A 67 -14.48 -15.25 0.90
CA ARG A 67 -13.41 -14.27 1.12
C ARG A 67 -12.09 -14.93 1.53
N GLU A 68 -12.17 -16.00 2.30
CA GLU A 68 -10.98 -16.79 2.68
C GLU A 68 -10.28 -17.33 1.44
N LYS A 69 -11.05 -17.88 0.49
CA LYS A 69 -10.51 -18.37 -0.78
C LYS A 69 -9.79 -17.27 -1.58
N VAL A 70 -10.34 -16.04 -1.61
CA VAL A 70 -9.69 -14.91 -2.30
C VAL A 70 -8.31 -14.59 -1.73
N TRP A 71 -8.14 -14.69 -0.40
CA TRP A 71 -6.84 -14.52 0.24
C TRP A 71 -5.87 -15.64 -0.09
N PHE A 72 -6.32 -16.90 -0.01
CA PHE A 72 -5.50 -18.06 -0.39
C PHE A 72 -5.04 -17.98 -1.84
N ASP A 73 -5.94 -17.73 -2.76
CA ASP A 73 -5.63 -17.63 -4.18
C ASP A 73 -4.68 -16.45 -4.45
N GLY A 74 -4.91 -15.29 -3.83
CA GLY A 74 -4.09 -14.10 -4.01
C GLY A 74 -2.64 -14.26 -3.52
N TRP A 75 -2.43 -14.86 -2.36
CA TRP A 75 -1.07 -15.08 -1.85
C TRP A 75 -0.35 -16.20 -2.58
N ASN A 76 -1.05 -17.25 -3.05
CA ASN A 76 -0.47 -18.26 -3.92
C ASN A 76 0.02 -17.64 -5.24
N GLU A 77 -0.79 -16.80 -5.84
CA GLU A 77 -0.43 -16.10 -7.07
C GLU A 77 0.78 -15.17 -6.89
N ASN A 78 0.89 -14.46 -5.74
CA ASN A 78 2.08 -13.66 -5.43
C ASN A 78 3.33 -14.54 -5.27
N LEU A 79 3.23 -15.67 -4.59
CA LEU A 79 4.36 -16.61 -4.43
C LEU A 79 4.85 -17.14 -5.79
N GLU A 80 3.91 -17.55 -6.65
CA GLU A 80 4.25 -18.01 -8.01
C GLU A 80 4.92 -16.88 -8.82
N MET A 81 4.36 -15.67 -8.80
CA MET A 81 4.96 -14.52 -9.50
C MET A 81 6.35 -14.18 -8.98
N TYR A 82 6.58 -14.24 -7.68
CA TYR A 82 7.90 -14.00 -7.09
C TYR A 82 8.93 -15.00 -7.59
N ARG A 83 8.59 -16.28 -7.63
CA ARG A 83 9.46 -17.33 -8.16
C ARG A 83 9.69 -17.21 -9.66
N GLU A 84 8.65 -16.88 -10.44
CA GLU A 84 8.74 -16.72 -11.90
C GLU A 84 9.51 -15.45 -12.31
N SER A 85 9.53 -14.42 -11.47
CA SER A 85 10.27 -13.17 -11.70
C SER A 85 11.75 -13.23 -11.33
N ASP A 86 12.28 -14.43 -11.03
CA ASP A 86 13.64 -14.60 -10.50
C ASP A 86 13.88 -13.84 -9.18
N PHE A 87 12.85 -13.88 -8.32
CA PHE A 87 12.86 -13.28 -6.99
C PHE A 87 12.89 -11.74 -6.97
N ASP A 88 12.17 -11.12 -7.91
CA ASP A 88 12.03 -9.66 -7.99
C ASP A 88 11.04 -9.12 -6.95
N ASP A 89 11.52 -8.19 -6.13
CA ASP A 89 10.73 -7.53 -5.07
C ASP A 89 9.51 -6.76 -5.61
N GLU A 90 9.48 -6.33 -6.87
CA GLU A 90 8.32 -5.68 -7.49
C GLU A 90 7.10 -6.61 -7.53
N SER A 91 7.33 -7.92 -7.65
CA SER A 91 6.28 -8.95 -7.63
C SER A 91 5.59 -9.09 -6.27
N LEU A 92 6.19 -8.58 -5.19
CA LEU A 92 5.64 -8.56 -3.85
C LEU A 92 4.57 -7.48 -3.64
N THR A 93 4.38 -6.58 -4.63
CA THR A 93 3.35 -5.54 -4.55
C THR A 93 1.97 -6.18 -4.39
N PRO A 94 1.23 -5.85 -3.31
CA PRO A 94 -0.08 -6.42 -3.09
C PRO A 94 -1.07 -6.10 -4.21
N LYS A 95 -1.83 -7.09 -4.66
CA LYS A 95 -2.79 -6.97 -5.79
C LYS A 95 -3.99 -6.05 -5.55
N PHE A 96 -4.18 -5.54 -4.32
CA PHE A 96 -5.19 -4.52 -4.07
C PHE A 96 -4.77 -3.14 -4.59
N VAL A 97 -3.49 -2.90 -4.84
CA VAL A 97 -2.99 -1.70 -5.53
C VAL A 97 -3.31 -1.86 -7.02
N ARG A 98 -4.13 -0.97 -7.56
CA ARG A 98 -4.62 -1.07 -8.93
C ARG A 98 -4.30 0.19 -9.72
N PRO A 99 -3.26 0.17 -10.56
CA PRO A 99 -2.88 1.31 -11.41
C PRO A 99 -4.05 1.84 -12.24
N GLY A 100 -4.08 3.14 -12.47
CA GLY A 100 -5.05 3.80 -13.36
C GLY A 100 -6.47 3.97 -12.80
N ASN A 101 -6.76 3.44 -11.59
CA ASN A 101 -8.07 3.61 -10.97
C ASN A 101 -8.14 4.94 -10.19
N PRO A 102 -9.36 5.54 -10.07
CA PRO A 102 -9.55 6.65 -9.15
C PRO A 102 -9.33 6.17 -7.71
N ILE A 103 -8.60 6.97 -6.95
CA ILE A 103 -8.32 6.71 -5.54
C ILE A 103 -9.06 7.70 -4.64
N ARG A 104 -9.30 7.30 -3.40
CA ARG A 104 -9.87 8.18 -2.40
C ARG A 104 -8.74 8.84 -1.60
N LEU A 105 -8.56 10.14 -1.78
CA LEU A 105 -7.54 10.94 -1.12
C LEU A 105 -8.23 12.06 -0.31
N ASN A 106 -7.96 12.15 0.99
CA ASN A 106 -8.52 13.17 1.89
C ASN A 106 -10.03 13.39 1.72
N GLN A 107 -10.79 12.30 1.73
CA GLN A 107 -12.26 12.25 1.58
C GLN A 107 -12.80 12.58 0.17
N SER A 108 -11.95 12.92 -0.78
CA SER A 108 -12.30 13.18 -2.17
C SER A 108 -11.79 12.08 -3.08
N TYR A 109 -12.43 11.89 -4.24
CA TYR A 109 -11.90 11.03 -5.29
C TYR A 109 -11.02 11.85 -6.22
N VAL A 110 -9.88 11.28 -6.58
CA VAL A 110 -8.92 11.87 -7.53
C VAL A 110 -8.49 10.85 -8.56
N PHE A 111 -8.07 11.33 -9.72
CA PHE A 111 -7.47 10.52 -10.77
C PHE A 111 -5.96 10.76 -10.78
N PRO A 112 -5.14 9.79 -10.36
CA PRO A 112 -3.70 9.87 -10.48
C PRO A 112 -3.25 10.06 -11.94
N GLU A 113 -2.16 10.80 -12.16
CA GLU A 113 -1.49 10.90 -13.46
C GLU A 113 -0.39 9.85 -13.64
N ASP A 114 0.05 9.25 -12.54
CA ASP A 114 1.06 8.22 -12.48
C ASP A 114 0.43 6.92 -11.98
N ASP A 115 0.65 5.83 -12.67
CA ASP A 115 0.13 4.51 -12.31
C ASP A 115 0.64 4.04 -10.93
N ASN A 116 1.81 4.50 -10.52
CA ASN A 116 2.41 4.18 -9.23
C ASN A 116 2.00 5.13 -8.09
N PHE A 117 1.11 6.08 -8.31
CA PHE A 117 0.73 7.06 -7.29
C PHE A 117 0.31 6.42 -5.96
N GLU A 118 -0.58 5.43 -6.00
CA GLU A 118 -1.07 4.75 -4.79
C GLU A 118 0.06 3.99 -4.10
N LEU A 119 0.87 3.26 -4.86
CA LEU A 119 2.04 2.54 -4.35
C LEU A 119 3.06 3.50 -3.71
N ASN A 120 3.35 4.61 -4.39
CA ASN A 120 4.22 5.66 -3.90
C ASN A 120 3.68 6.29 -2.60
N PHE A 121 2.38 6.55 -2.52
CA PHE A 121 1.75 7.08 -1.32
C PHE A 121 1.86 6.08 -0.15
N ILE A 122 1.58 4.80 -0.41
CA ILE A 122 1.75 3.72 0.57
C ILE A 122 3.22 3.63 1.03
N LYS A 123 4.18 3.75 0.10
CA LYS A 123 5.62 3.77 0.42
C LYS A 123 5.95 4.90 1.39
N ILE A 124 5.54 6.14 1.10
CA ILE A 124 5.81 7.29 1.97
C ILE A 124 5.16 7.11 3.35
N TYR A 125 3.88 6.70 3.40
CA TYR A 125 3.19 6.44 4.66
C TYR A 125 3.91 5.39 5.50
N ARG A 126 4.31 4.28 4.89
CA ARG A 126 5.02 3.18 5.53
C ARG A 126 6.37 3.61 6.09
N LEU A 127 7.19 4.31 5.29
CA LEU A 127 8.48 4.82 5.74
C LEU A 127 8.31 5.76 6.95
N TRP A 128 7.41 6.73 6.84
CA TRP A 128 7.09 7.62 7.95
C TRP A 128 6.65 6.86 9.21
N TYR A 129 5.76 5.88 9.06
CA TYR A 129 5.24 5.10 10.18
C TYR A 129 6.33 4.27 10.86
N LEU A 130 7.18 3.62 10.07
CA LEU A 130 8.31 2.84 10.58
C LEU A 130 9.32 3.74 11.28
N GLU A 131 9.74 4.86 10.69
CA GLU A 131 10.65 5.80 11.33
C GLU A 131 10.09 6.31 12.66
N LYS A 132 8.82 6.65 12.71
CA LYS A 132 8.20 7.26 13.89
C LYS A 132 8.01 6.29 15.05
N TYR A 133 7.67 5.05 14.79
CA TYR A 133 7.22 4.13 15.83
C TYR A 133 8.14 2.94 16.07
N PHE A 134 9.08 2.66 15.18
CA PHE A 134 9.92 1.48 15.25
C PHE A 134 11.42 1.76 15.31
N SER A 135 11.85 3.03 15.35
CA SER A 135 13.25 3.41 15.46
C SER A 135 13.92 2.85 16.74
N ASP A 136 13.21 2.85 17.85
CA ASP A 136 13.76 2.55 19.19
C ASP A 136 13.53 1.10 19.66
N VAL A 137 13.06 0.21 18.77
CA VAL A 137 12.82 -1.20 19.10
C VAL A 137 13.83 -2.10 18.40
N GLU A 138 14.15 -3.26 19.02
CA GLU A 138 15.07 -4.26 18.45
C GLU A 138 14.36 -5.30 17.59
N ASN A 139 13.09 -5.58 17.90
CA ASN A 139 12.30 -6.61 17.26
C ASN A 139 11.02 -6.01 16.70
N ILE A 140 10.67 -6.38 15.47
CA ILE A 140 9.44 -5.99 14.80
C ILE A 140 8.67 -7.25 14.44
N TYR A 141 7.39 -7.32 14.82
CA TYR A 141 6.49 -8.42 14.51
C TYR A 141 5.34 -7.91 13.68
N GLU A 142 5.08 -8.55 12.53
CA GLU A 142 3.93 -8.27 11.69
C GLU A 142 2.98 -9.48 11.69
N PHE A 143 1.73 -9.24 12.07
CA PHE A 143 0.65 -10.21 12.01
C PHE A 143 -0.17 -9.99 10.74
N GLY A 144 -0.36 -11.06 9.95
CA GLY A 144 -0.96 -10.94 8.62
C GLY A 144 0.01 -10.32 7.62
N CYS A 145 1.25 -10.83 7.58
CA CYS A 145 2.35 -10.23 6.82
C CYS A 145 2.16 -10.32 5.28
N GLY A 146 1.24 -11.16 4.81
CA GLY A 146 0.93 -11.29 3.39
C GLY A 146 2.18 -11.59 2.55
N THR A 147 2.53 -10.71 1.64
CA THR A 147 3.74 -10.85 0.79
C THR A 147 5.04 -10.50 1.49
N GLY A 148 5.02 -10.08 2.75
CA GLY A 148 6.22 -9.56 3.43
C GLY A 148 6.63 -8.15 3.00
N PHE A 149 5.80 -7.47 2.20
CA PHE A 149 6.07 -6.16 1.63
C PHE A 149 6.42 -5.08 2.67
N ASN A 150 5.83 -5.13 3.88
CA ASN A 150 6.18 -4.21 4.95
C ASN A 150 7.45 -4.65 5.70
N LEU A 151 7.67 -5.96 5.85
CA LEU A 151 8.89 -6.50 6.47
C LEU A 151 10.11 -6.15 5.61
N LEU A 152 10.02 -6.27 4.29
CA LEU A 152 11.09 -5.88 3.37
C LEU A 152 11.43 -4.39 3.50
N ALA A 153 10.42 -3.52 3.60
CA ALA A 153 10.65 -2.09 3.84
C ALA A 153 11.28 -1.82 5.22
N ALA A 154 10.87 -2.57 6.25
CA ALA A 154 11.47 -2.47 7.57
C ALA A 154 12.93 -2.95 7.57
N ASN A 155 13.25 -4.02 6.84
CA ASN A 155 14.62 -4.52 6.67
C ASN A 155 15.51 -3.50 5.95
N THR A 156 15.00 -2.86 4.90
CA THR A 156 15.72 -1.80 4.18
C THR A 156 16.01 -0.59 5.07
N LEU A 157 15.06 -0.21 5.92
CA LEU A 157 15.20 0.95 6.79
C LEU A 157 16.03 0.65 8.06
N PHE A 158 15.94 -0.57 8.57
CA PHE A 158 16.55 -1.01 9.83
C PHE A 158 17.20 -2.40 9.67
N PRO A 159 18.29 -2.52 8.91
CA PRO A 159 18.89 -3.83 8.60
C PRO A 159 19.48 -4.54 9.85
N GLU A 160 19.63 -3.83 10.96
CA GLU A 160 20.13 -4.38 12.22
C GLU A 160 19.03 -4.98 13.10
N LYS A 161 17.75 -4.77 12.77
CA LYS A 161 16.63 -5.23 13.59
C LYS A 161 16.23 -6.65 13.23
N ARG A 162 15.63 -7.34 14.19
CA ARG A 162 15.05 -8.67 13.96
C ARG A 162 13.59 -8.53 13.56
N LEU A 163 13.27 -9.08 12.40
CA LEU A 163 11.94 -9.00 11.80
C LEU A 163 11.27 -10.37 11.85
N PHE A 164 9.98 -10.39 12.16
CA PHE A 164 9.18 -11.59 12.24
C PHE A 164 7.84 -11.36 11.56
N GLY A 165 7.46 -12.25 10.63
CA GLY A 165 6.16 -12.26 9.99
C GLY A 165 5.34 -13.47 10.40
N SER A 166 4.03 -13.32 10.50
CA SER A 166 3.11 -14.44 10.63
C SER A 166 1.86 -14.21 9.79
N ASP A 167 1.37 -15.27 9.20
CA ASP A 167 0.12 -15.26 8.42
C ASP A 167 -0.61 -16.58 8.60
N PHE A 168 -1.92 -16.59 8.36
CA PHE A 168 -2.73 -17.82 8.38
C PHE A 168 -2.71 -18.58 7.06
N VAL A 169 -2.19 -17.94 5.99
CA VAL A 169 -2.05 -18.56 4.66
C VAL A 169 -0.63 -19.10 4.48
N GLN A 170 -0.49 -20.39 4.19
CA GLN A 170 0.81 -21.04 4.07
C GLN A 170 1.69 -20.43 3.00
N SER A 171 1.14 -20.06 1.83
CA SER A 171 1.92 -19.40 0.76
C SER A 171 2.48 -18.05 1.15
N SER A 172 1.82 -17.32 2.05
CA SER A 172 2.37 -16.10 2.66
C SER A 172 3.60 -16.42 3.53
N VAL A 173 3.52 -17.45 4.35
CA VAL A 173 4.65 -17.90 5.20
C VAL A 173 5.80 -18.37 4.34
N ASP A 174 5.52 -19.15 3.29
CA ASP A 174 6.54 -19.65 2.37
C ASP A 174 7.24 -18.49 1.64
N LEU A 175 6.47 -17.51 1.17
CA LEU A 175 6.99 -16.32 0.50
C LEU A 175 7.92 -15.50 1.41
N VAL A 176 7.52 -15.24 2.65
CA VAL A 176 8.37 -14.52 3.62
C VAL A 176 9.65 -15.29 3.94
N ASN A 177 9.60 -16.63 4.01
CA ASN A 177 10.79 -17.44 4.20
C ASN A 177 11.73 -17.47 2.98
N GLU A 178 11.21 -17.25 1.77
CA GLU A 178 12.04 -17.16 0.56
C GLU A 178 12.70 -15.78 0.39
N ILE A 179 12.12 -14.73 1.01
CA ILE A 179 12.69 -13.37 1.04
C ILE A 179 13.80 -13.25 2.08
N ALA A 180 13.72 -14.00 3.19
CA ALA A 180 14.65 -13.91 4.34
C ALA A 180 16.03 -14.48 4.01
#